data_4204b5a9abd7f5e09a65ef57e04a290a
#
_entry.id   4204b5a9abd7f5e09a65ef57e04a290a
#
_cell.length_a   1.000
_cell.length_b   1.000
_cell.length_c   1.000
_cell.angle_alpha   90.00
_cell.angle_beta   90.00
_cell.angle_gamma   90.00
#
_symmetry.space_group_name_H-M   'P 1'
#
loop_
_entity.id
_entity.type
_entity.pdbx_description
1 polymer ?
#
loop_
_entity_poly.entity_id
_entity_poly.type
_entity_poly.pdbx_seq_one_letter_code
_entity_poly.pdbx_strand_id
1 'polypeptide(L)'
;DFPHIYLPFKDYTPSFHLGLILVMIPVVFVTVSEHIGHQMVINKIVGRNFFENPGLDKSIIGDGVSTMFASMIGGPPSTTYGENIGVLAITKIYSIYVIGGAAVIAIILAFIGKFTALISSIPTPVMGGVSILLFGIIAASGLRMLVESQVDFASNRNLVIASVVLVVGIGNLPVSYTHLTLPTTPYV
;
A
#
# COMPACT_ATOMS: atom_id res chain seq x y z
N ASP A 1 3.06 21.28 -18.58
CA ASP A 1 2.92 21.97 -17.29
C ASP A 1 3.67 21.17 -16.24
N PHE A 2 4.41 21.85 -15.39
CA PHE A 2 5.09 21.21 -14.26
C PHE A 2 4.06 20.89 -13.16
N PRO A 3 4.23 19.77 -12.45
CA PRO A 3 3.36 19.47 -11.32
C PRO A 3 3.45 20.58 -10.27
N HIS A 4 2.30 20.97 -9.74
CA HIS A 4 2.25 21.97 -8.68
C HIS A 4 2.69 21.33 -7.36
N ILE A 5 3.79 21.80 -6.80
CA ILE A 5 4.28 21.36 -5.50
C ILE A 5 3.68 22.28 -4.44
N TYR A 6 2.83 21.72 -3.59
CA TYR A 6 2.27 22.44 -2.45
C TYR A 6 3.31 22.60 -1.35
N LEU A 7 3.65 23.83 -1.01
CA LEU A 7 4.62 24.11 0.04
C LEU A 7 3.89 24.47 1.34
N PRO A 8 4.23 23.82 2.47
CA PRO A 8 3.67 24.18 3.77
C PRO A 8 3.99 25.62 4.11
N PHE A 9 3.06 26.30 4.77
CA PHE A 9 3.09 27.73 5.14
C PHE A 9 3.04 28.74 3.98
N LYS A 10 3.12 28.32 2.73
CA LYS A 10 2.97 29.18 1.56
C LYS A 10 1.61 28.96 0.88
N ASP A 11 1.31 27.71 0.56
CA ASP A 11 0.09 27.34 -0.17
C ASP A 11 -1.02 26.85 0.78
N TYR A 12 -0.64 26.36 1.95
CA TYR A 12 -1.55 25.98 3.02
C TYR A 12 -0.90 26.11 4.40
N THR A 13 -1.71 26.32 5.42
CA THR A 13 -1.26 26.33 6.83
C THR A 13 -1.61 24.99 7.47
N PRO A 14 -0.62 24.20 7.96
CA PRO A 14 -0.92 23.00 8.70
C PRO A 14 -1.76 23.33 9.94
N SER A 15 -2.89 22.66 10.09
CA SER A 15 -3.74 22.81 11.26
C SER A 15 -3.93 21.49 11.98
N PHE A 16 -3.88 21.53 13.31
CA PHE A 16 -4.11 20.38 14.15
C PHE A 16 -5.59 20.24 14.48
N HIS A 17 -6.21 19.17 14.00
CA HIS A 17 -7.57 18.80 14.34
C HIS A 17 -7.60 17.48 15.09
N LEU A 18 -7.79 17.53 16.40
CA LEU A 18 -7.82 16.34 17.25
C LEU A 18 -8.83 15.28 16.76
N GLY A 19 -9.99 15.72 16.27
CA GLY A 19 -11.00 14.82 15.72
C GLY A 19 -10.49 14.02 14.52
N LEU A 20 -9.73 14.64 13.60
CA LEU A 20 -9.13 13.94 12.45
C LEU A 20 -8.04 12.96 12.90
N ILE A 21 -7.25 13.33 13.90
CA ILE A 21 -6.22 12.44 14.46
C ILE A 21 -6.88 11.19 15.05
N LEU A 22 -7.95 11.33 15.83
CA LEU A 22 -8.65 10.19 16.43
C LEU A 22 -9.27 9.26 15.37
N VAL A 23 -9.77 9.81 14.26
CA VAL A 23 -10.30 9.01 13.14
C VAL A 23 -9.19 8.23 12.44
N MET A 24 -7.97 8.76 12.40
CA MET A 24 -6.84 8.09 11.74
C MET A 24 -6.19 6.98 12.59
N ILE A 25 -6.40 6.95 13.90
CA ILE A 25 -5.82 5.90 14.77
C ILE A 25 -6.17 4.47 14.31
N PRO A 26 -7.45 4.11 14.02
CA PRO A 26 -7.77 2.78 13.50
C PRO A 26 -7.07 2.46 12.18
N VAL A 27 -6.91 3.46 11.30
CA VAL A 27 -6.23 3.29 10.00
C VAL A 27 -4.76 2.91 10.20
N VAL A 28 -4.09 3.51 11.20
CA VAL A 28 -2.69 3.18 11.53
C VAL A 28 -2.55 1.69 11.90
N PHE A 29 -3.48 1.13 12.66
CA PHE A 29 -3.44 -0.31 12.98
C PHE A 29 -3.59 -1.19 11.74
N VAL A 30 -4.41 -0.77 10.79
CA VAL A 30 -4.58 -1.49 9.52
C VAL A 30 -3.29 -1.44 8.71
N THR A 31 -2.71 -0.26 8.51
CA THR A 31 -1.47 -0.08 7.73
C THR A 31 -0.28 -0.79 8.37
N VAL A 32 -0.15 -0.78 9.69
CA VAL A 32 0.90 -1.54 10.40
C VAL A 32 0.71 -3.05 10.21
N SER A 33 -0.51 -3.55 10.30
CA SER A 33 -0.80 -4.98 10.07
C SER A 33 -0.49 -5.39 8.64
N GLU A 34 -0.82 -4.57 7.66
CA GLU A 34 -0.49 -4.75 6.25
C GLU A 34 1.03 -4.77 6.03
N HIS A 35 1.73 -3.80 6.61
CA HIS A 35 3.19 -3.70 6.54
C HIS A 35 3.88 -4.96 7.09
N ILE A 36 3.41 -5.48 8.23
CA ILE A 36 3.91 -6.74 8.82
C ILE A 36 3.68 -7.91 7.86
N GLY A 37 2.48 -7.99 7.28
CA GLY A 37 2.14 -9.02 6.29
C GLY A 37 3.05 -8.99 5.08
N HIS A 38 3.25 -7.81 4.48
CA HIS A 38 4.17 -7.62 3.35
C HIS A 38 5.61 -8.01 3.71
N GLN A 39 6.07 -7.60 4.89
CA GLN A 39 7.42 -7.94 5.36
C GLN A 39 7.62 -9.45 5.54
N MET A 40 6.59 -10.17 6.01
CA MET A 40 6.64 -11.65 6.09
C MET A 40 6.83 -12.29 4.73
N VAL A 41 6.12 -11.81 3.70
CA VAL A 41 6.24 -12.31 2.33
C VAL A 41 7.62 -12.00 1.76
N ILE A 42 8.11 -10.77 1.95
CA ILE A 42 9.46 -10.36 1.53
C ILE A 42 10.54 -11.26 2.17
N ASN A 43 10.43 -11.54 3.47
CA ASN A 43 11.36 -12.42 4.18
C ASN A 43 11.44 -13.80 3.52
N LYS A 44 10.30 -14.35 3.10
CA LYS A 44 10.25 -15.65 2.40
C LYS A 44 10.87 -15.58 1.00
N ILE A 45 10.59 -14.54 0.23
CA ILE A 45 11.08 -14.38 -1.15
C ILE A 45 12.58 -14.16 -1.16
N VAL A 46 13.08 -13.31 -0.27
CA VAL A 46 14.51 -12.97 -0.21
C VAL A 46 15.31 -14.03 0.54
N GLY A 47 14.67 -14.84 1.37
CA GLY A 47 15.33 -15.84 2.22
C GLY A 47 16.10 -15.22 3.38
N ARG A 48 15.70 -14.04 3.87
CA ARG A 48 16.35 -13.30 4.94
C ARG A 48 15.34 -12.78 5.95
N ASN A 49 15.66 -12.81 7.22
CA ASN A 49 14.79 -12.31 8.28
C ASN A 49 15.01 -10.80 8.52
N PHE A 50 14.19 -9.97 7.89
CA PHE A 50 14.23 -8.53 8.06
C PHE A 50 13.55 -8.05 9.35
N PHE A 51 12.85 -8.91 10.07
CA PHE A 51 12.30 -8.58 11.39
C PHE A 51 13.40 -8.41 12.44
N GLU A 52 14.51 -9.13 12.27
CA GLU A 52 15.66 -9.03 13.17
C GLU A 52 16.70 -8.03 12.67
N ASN A 53 16.99 -8.06 11.37
CA ASN A 53 18.02 -7.20 10.79
C ASN A 53 17.60 -6.69 9.41
N PRO A 54 17.26 -5.39 9.28
CA PRO A 54 17.56 -4.25 10.15
C PRO A 54 16.62 -4.05 11.33
N GLY A 55 15.49 -4.75 11.41
CA GLY A 55 14.47 -4.64 12.44
C GLY A 55 13.14 -4.12 11.89
N LEU A 56 12.04 -4.68 12.37
CA LEU A 56 10.69 -4.27 11.99
C LEU A 56 10.40 -2.82 12.39
N ASP A 57 10.91 -2.39 13.54
CA ASP A 57 10.82 -1.03 14.05
C ASP A 57 11.33 0.00 13.05
N LYS A 58 12.51 -0.25 12.47
CA LYS A 58 13.11 0.65 11.48
C LYS A 58 12.31 0.70 10.18
N SER A 59 11.74 -0.44 9.78
CA SER A 59 10.90 -0.51 8.59
C SER A 59 9.62 0.29 8.76
N ILE A 60 8.94 0.16 9.91
CA ILE A 60 7.72 0.93 10.23
C ILE A 60 8.03 2.42 10.38
N ILE A 61 9.14 2.78 11.04
CA ILE A 61 9.57 4.18 11.13
C ILE A 61 9.84 4.76 9.74
N GLY A 62 10.48 4.00 8.86
CA GLY A 62 10.74 4.42 7.48
C GLY A 62 9.45 4.72 6.72
N ASP A 63 8.43 3.87 6.84
CA ASP A 63 7.12 4.05 6.22
C ASP A 63 6.40 5.29 6.79
N GLY A 64 6.40 5.45 8.11
CA GLY A 64 5.84 6.63 8.78
C GLY A 64 6.52 7.94 8.38
N VAL A 65 7.86 7.95 8.29
CA VAL A 65 8.63 9.12 7.86
C VAL A 65 8.33 9.44 6.39
N SER A 66 8.24 8.43 5.51
CA SER A 66 7.90 8.66 4.10
C SER A 66 6.51 9.27 3.93
N THR A 67 5.52 8.77 4.70
CA THR A 67 4.16 9.31 4.73
C THR A 67 4.13 10.76 5.23
N MET A 68 4.92 11.06 6.27
CA MET A 68 5.02 12.43 6.78
C MET A 68 5.58 13.39 5.71
N PHE A 69 6.66 13.00 5.02
CA PHE A 69 7.22 13.81 3.93
C PHE A 69 6.23 13.96 2.76
N ALA A 70 5.57 12.88 2.34
CA ALA A 70 4.56 12.94 1.29
C ALA A 70 3.44 13.93 1.64
N SER A 71 2.94 13.88 2.88
CA SER A 71 1.89 14.79 3.36
C SER A 71 2.35 16.24 3.39
N MET A 72 3.63 16.51 3.71
CA MET A 72 4.17 17.87 3.72
C MET A 72 4.22 18.51 2.33
N ILE A 73 4.33 17.73 1.28
CA ILE A 73 4.33 18.23 -0.12
C ILE A 73 2.94 18.11 -0.78
N GLY A 74 1.89 17.85 0.02
CA GLY A 74 0.52 17.76 -0.47
C GLY A 74 0.15 16.40 -1.08
N GLY A 75 0.99 15.37 -0.89
CA GLY A 75 0.71 14.01 -1.31
C GLY A 75 -0.23 13.27 -0.35
N PRO A 76 -0.91 12.22 -0.81
CA PRO A 76 -1.69 11.35 0.07
C PRO A 76 -0.80 10.55 1.01
N PRO A 77 -1.34 10.03 2.13
CA PRO A 77 -0.63 9.06 2.95
C PRO A 77 -0.21 7.86 2.10
N SER A 78 1.00 7.40 2.28
CA SER A 78 1.55 6.24 1.56
C SER A 78 1.66 5.03 2.48
N THR A 79 1.60 3.86 1.90
CA THR A 79 1.88 2.58 2.57
C THR A 79 2.68 1.69 1.62
N THR A 80 3.10 0.53 2.10
CA THR A 80 3.84 -0.44 1.29
C THR A 80 2.96 -1.05 0.19
N TYR A 81 3.49 -1.11 -1.05
CA TYR A 81 2.80 -1.69 -2.19
C TYR A 81 3.08 -3.19 -2.31
N GLY A 82 2.05 -4.00 -2.09
CA GLY A 82 2.11 -5.45 -2.22
C GLY A 82 2.44 -5.92 -3.64
N GLU A 83 2.02 -5.18 -4.66
CA GLU A 83 2.27 -5.48 -6.07
C GLU A 83 3.77 -5.51 -6.40
N ASN A 84 4.56 -4.64 -5.78
CA ASN A 84 6.00 -4.61 -5.96
C ASN A 84 6.68 -5.88 -5.43
N ILE A 85 6.08 -6.55 -4.46
CA ILE A 85 6.56 -7.84 -3.94
C ILE A 85 6.47 -8.91 -5.04
N GLY A 86 5.40 -8.89 -5.84
CA GLY A 86 5.27 -9.74 -7.01
C GLY A 86 6.39 -9.53 -8.03
N VAL A 87 6.77 -8.27 -8.28
CA VAL A 87 7.89 -7.93 -9.16
C VAL A 87 9.21 -8.46 -8.60
N LEU A 88 9.46 -8.33 -7.29
CA LEU A 88 10.64 -8.88 -6.63
C LEU A 88 10.70 -10.40 -6.76
N ALA A 89 9.58 -11.10 -6.63
CA ALA A 89 9.50 -12.55 -6.74
C ALA A 89 9.84 -13.04 -8.16
N ILE A 90 9.39 -12.32 -9.19
CA ILE A 90 9.62 -12.66 -10.59
C ILE A 90 11.05 -12.32 -11.02
N THR A 91 11.51 -11.11 -10.72
CA THR A 91 12.81 -10.61 -11.17
C THR A 91 13.97 -11.15 -10.37
N LYS A 92 13.72 -11.54 -9.11
CA LYS A 92 14.74 -11.96 -8.13
C LYS A 92 15.84 -10.93 -7.92
N ILE A 93 15.53 -9.64 -8.15
CA ILE A 93 16.44 -8.52 -7.95
C ILE A 93 16.15 -7.89 -6.59
N TYR A 94 17.01 -8.14 -5.62
CA TYR A 94 16.84 -7.70 -4.21
C TYR A 94 17.79 -6.57 -3.81
N SER A 95 18.47 -5.97 -4.77
CA SER A 95 19.43 -4.90 -4.51
C SER A 95 18.73 -3.60 -4.14
N ILE A 96 19.02 -3.05 -2.99
CA ILE A 96 18.55 -1.73 -2.53
C ILE A 96 18.90 -0.63 -3.53
N TYR A 97 20.06 -0.70 -4.17
CA TYR A 97 20.50 0.28 -5.15
C TYR A 97 19.62 0.27 -6.41
N VAL A 98 19.18 -0.92 -6.84
CA VAL A 98 18.29 -1.05 -8.01
C VAL A 98 16.89 -0.52 -7.65
N ILE A 99 16.37 -0.89 -6.48
CA ILE A 99 15.06 -0.44 -6.02
C ILE A 99 15.06 1.08 -5.80
N GLY A 100 16.08 1.60 -5.11
CA GLY A 100 16.25 3.03 -4.92
C GLY A 100 16.43 3.80 -6.23
N GLY A 101 17.22 3.26 -7.17
CA GLY A 101 17.37 3.82 -8.51
C GLY A 101 16.04 3.86 -9.29
N ALA A 102 15.25 2.80 -9.20
CA ALA A 102 13.91 2.76 -9.80
C ALA A 102 12.98 3.85 -9.21
N ALA A 103 13.03 4.06 -7.89
CA ALA A 103 12.26 5.11 -7.23
C ALA A 103 12.69 6.51 -7.71
N VAL A 104 13.99 6.76 -7.84
CA VAL A 104 14.50 8.04 -8.38
C VAL A 104 14.05 8.25 -9.83
N ILE A 105 14.13 7.22 -10.66
CA ILE A 105 13.66 7.29 -12.05
C ILE A 105 12.15 7.58 -12.08
N ALA A 106 11.35 6.94 -11.23
CA ALA A 106 9.92 7.18 -11.14
C ALA A 106 9.62 8.65 -10.77
N ILE A 107 10.36 9.22 -9.83
CA ILE A 107 10.24 10.64 -9.47
C ILE A 107 10.57 11.53 -10.67
N ILE A 108 11.66 11.28 -11.39
CA ILE A 108 12.03 12.05 -12.57
C ILE A 108 10.94 11.96 -13.65
N LEU A 109 10.41 10.77 -13.91
CA LEU A 109 9.34 10.56 -14.89
C LEU A 109 8.04 11.29 -14.50
N ALA A 110 7.75 11.42 -13.21
CA ALA A 110 6.58 12.17 -12.73
C ALA A 110 6.63 13.67 -13.10
N PHE A 111 7.83 14.24 -13.24
CA PHE A 111 8.00 15.63 -13.71
C PHE A 111 7.88 15.78 -15.24
N ILE A 112 7.86 14.68 -15.98
CA ILE A 112 7.73 14.71 -17.44
C ILE A 112 6.23 14.65 -17.80
N GLY A 113 5.61 15.80 -18.02
CA GLY A 113 4.16 15.88 -18.31
C GLY A 113 3.72 15.03 -19.51
N LYS A 114 4.58 14.79 -20.50
CA LYS A 114 4.30 13.88 -21.62
C LYS A 114 4.14 12.43 -21.17
N PHE A 115 4.92 12.00 -20.19
CA PHE A 115 4.82 10.64 -19.62
C PHE A 115 3.52 10.47 -18.85
N THR A 116 3.16 11.46 -18.05
CA THR A 116 1.87 11.49 -17.35
C THR A 116 0.70 11.47 -18.33
N ALA A 117 0.76 12.26 -19.39
CA ALA A 117 -0.26 12.27 -20.44
C ALA A 117 -0.37 10.91 -21.16
N LEU A 118 0.75 10.23 -21.40
CA LEU A 118 0.76 8.89 -21.98
C LEU A 118 0.04 7.87 -21.07
N ILE A 119 0.32 7.89 -19.75
CA ILE A 119 -0.37 7.04 -18.78
C ILE A 119 -1.87 7.35 -18.75
N SER A 120 -2.24 8.64 -18.72
CA SER A 120 -3.63 9.08 -18.72
C SER A 120 -4.38 8.76 -20.02
N SER A 121 -3.68 8.46 -21.10
CA SER A 121 -4.29 8.04 -22.37
C SER A 121 -4.69 6.57 -22.41
N ILE A 122 -4.34 5.78 -21.40
CA ILE A 122 -4.71 4.37 -21.32
C ILE A 122 -6.22 4.26 -21.11
N PRO A 123 -6.94 3.52 -22.00
CA PRO A 123 -8.39 3.40 -21.88
C PRO A 123 -8.81 2.74 -20.56
N THR A 124 -9.89 3.25 -19.95
CA THR A 124 -10.44 2.74 -18.69
C THR A 124 -10.68 1.22 -18.66
N PRO A 125 -11.15 0.57 -19.76
CA PRO A 125 -11.30 -0.90 -19.75
C PRO A 125 -9.98 -1.65 -19.59
N VAL A 126 -8.88 -1.10 -20.12
CA VAL A 126 -7.55 -1.70 -19.96
C VAL A 126 -7.09 -1.58 -18.51
N MET A 127 -7.26 -0.39 -17.91
CA MET A 127 -6.96 -0.17 -16.49
C MET A 127 -7.80 -1.09 -15.61
N GLY A 128 -9.08 -1.26 -15.92
CA GLY A 128 -9.96 -2.19 -15.19
C GLY A 128 -9.48 -3.64 -15.26
N GLY A 129 -9.04 -4.10 -16.44
CA GLY A 129 -8.47 -5.44 -16.62
C GLY A 129 -7.19 -5.64 -15.80
N VAL A 130 -6.28 -4.67 -15.82
CA VAL A 130 -5.05 -4.69 -15.01
C VAL A 130 -5.37 -4.70 -13.52
N SER A 131 -6.34 -3.89 -13.08
CA SER A 131 -6.76 -3.85 -11.68
C SER A 131 -7.32 -5.19 -11.21
N ILE A 132 -8.15 -5.86 -12.00
CA ILE A 132 -8.67 -7.20 -11.68
C ILE A 132 -7.52 -8.20 -11.49
N LEU A 133 -6.52 -8.17 -12.38
CA LEU A 133 -5.35 -9.03 -12.28
C LEU A 133 -4.55 -8.75 -11.00
N LEU A 134 -4.29 -7.48 -10.71
CA LEU A 134 -3.51 -7.08 -9.53
C LEU A 134 -4.23 -7.45 -8.23
N PHE A 135 -5.50 -7.13 -8.11
CA PHE A 135 -6.29 -7.51 -6.93
C PHE A 135 -6.44 -9.02 -6.80
N GLY A 136 -6.54 -9.75 -7.92
CA GLY A 136 -6.53 -11.21 -7.94
C GLY A 136 -5.21 -11.79 -7.38
N ILE A 137 -4.07 -11.21 -7.75
CA ILE A 137 -2.76 -11.62 -7.23
C ILE A 137 -2.66 -11.33 -5.73
N ILE A 138 -3.13 -10.18 -5.27
CA ILE A 138 -3.15 -9.82 -3.83
C ILE A 138 -4.01 -10.81 -3.05
N ALA A 139 -5.22 -11.10 -3.52
CA ALA A 139 -6.12 -12.07 -2.89
C ALA A 139 -5.51 -13.48 -2.86
N ALA A 140 -4.91 -13.92 -3.97
CA ALA A 140 -4.22 -15.21 -4.05
C ALA A 140 -3.02 -15.29 -3.10
N SER A 141 -2.27 -14.19 -2.94
CA SER A 141 -1.15 -14.12 -1.99
C SER A 141 -1.63 -14.22 -0.54
N GLY A 142 -2.75 -13.60 -0.21
CA GLY A 142 -3.38 -13.74 1.11
C GLY A 142 -3.83 -15.17 1.40
N LEU A 143 -4.49 -15.83 0.44
CA LEU A 143 -4.89 -17.23 0.55
C LEU A 143 -3.69 -18.15 0.68
N ARG A 144 -2.65 -17.91 -0.11
CA ARG A 144 -1.39 -18.67 -0.04
C ARG A 144 -0.77 -18.56 1.36
N MET A 145 -0.77 -17.37 1.97
CA MET A 145 -0.26 -17.18 3.32
C MET A 145 -1.05 -18.00 4.36
N LEU A 146 -2.37 -18.08 4.25
CA LEU A 146 -3.20 -18.91 5.12
C LEU A 146 -2.85 -20.40 4.99
N VAL A 147 -2.63 -20.89 3.76
CA VAL A 147 -2.24 -22.27 3.50
C VAL A 147 -0.84 -22.58 4.03
N GLU A 148 0.13 -21.70 3.75
CA GLU A 148 1.51 -21.89 4.20
C GLU A 148 1.67 -21.80 5.72
N SER A 149 0.83 -20.99 6.38
CA SER A 149 0.78 -20.89 7.84
C SER A 149 0.02 -22.04 8.49
N GLN A 150 -0.49 -22.98 7.70
CA GLN A 150 -1.25 -24.15 8.15
C GLN A 150 -2.36 -23.78 9.16
N VAL A 151 -3.10 -22.73 8.85
CA VAL A 151 -4.19 -22.27 9.71
C VAL A 151 -5.23 -23.37 9.85
N ASP A 152 -5.47 -23.82 11.08
CA ASP A 152 -6.48 -24.82 11.38
C ASP A 152 -7.90 -24.22 11.28
N PHE A 153 -8.59 -24.51 10.19
CA PHE A 153 -9.98 -24.09 9.96
C PHE A 153 -11.02 -25.00 10.65
N ALA A 154 -10.61 -26.11 11.28
CA ALA A 154 -11.49 -26.90 12.14
C ALA A 154 -11.80 -26.14 13.45
N SER A 155 -10.94 -25.22 13.84
CA SER A 155 -11.20 -24.28 14.93
C SER A 155 -12.24 -23.25 14.54
N ASN A 156 -13.38 -23.20 15.23
CA ASN A 156 -14.45 -22.23 15.00
C ASN A 156 -13.96 -20.78 15.04
N ARG A 157 -13.01 -20.46 15.90
CA ARG A 157 -12.41 -19.13 16.01
C ARG A 157 -11.74 -18.73 14.70
N ASN A 158 -10.87 -19.56 14.15
CA ASN A 158 -10.13 -19.29 12.93
C ASN A 158 -11.09 -19.23 11.73
N LEU A 159 -12.07 -20.12 11.69
CA LEU A 159 -13.10 -20.14 10.65
C LEU A 159 -13.88 -18.83 10.61
N VAL A 160 -14.38 -18.37 11.77
CA VAL A 160 -15.16 -17.13 11.86
C VAL A 160 -14.32 -15.91 11.48
N ILE A 161 -13.09 -15.81 11.99
CA ILE A 161 -12.19 -14.70 11.66
C ILE A 161 -11.91 -14.67 10.14
N ALA A 162 -11.53 -15.81 9.57
CA ALA A 162 -11.25 -15.88 8.13
C ALA A 162 -12.48 -15.57 7.29
N SER A 163 -13.67 -16.07 7.68
CA SER A 163 -14.92 -15.80 6.97
C SER A 163 -15.25 -14.30 6.97
N VAL A 164 -15.14 -13.63 8.10
CA VAL A 164 -15.38 -12.18 8.20
C VAL A 164 -14.39 -11.42 7.35
N VAL A 165 -13.08 -11.72 7.45
CA VAL A 165 -12.03 -11.05 6.68
C VAL A 165 -12.24 -11.22 5.17
N LEU A 166 -12.56 -12.44 4.71
CA LEU A 166 -12.78 -12.72 3.29
C LEU A 166 -14.06 -12.04 2.78
N VAL A 167 -15.15 -12.09 3.53
CA VAL A 167 -16.41 -11.47 3.12
C VAL A 167 -16.29 -9.94 3.10
N VAL A 168 -15.66 -9.33 4.09
CA VAL A 168 -15.45 -7.87 4.12
C VAL A 168 -14.43 -7.43 3.08
N GLY A 169 -13.32 -8.15 2.92
CA GLY A 169 -12.23 -7.79 2.03
C GLY A 169 -12.54 -8.03 0.54
N ILE A 170 -13.16 -9.15 0.20
CA ILE A 170 -13.46 -9.52 -1.20
C ILE A 170 -14.90 -9.15 -1.58
N GLY A 171 -15.83 -9.22 -0.63
CA GLY A 171 -17.26 -9.03 -0.86
C GLY A 171 -17.69 -7.59 -1.13
N ASN A 172 -16.78 -6.64 -1.06
CA ASN A 172 -17.07 -5.22 -1.27
C ASN A 172 -18.38 -4.80 -0.58
N LEU A 173 -18.52 -5.19 0.71
CA LEU A 173 -19.69 -4.80 1.48
C LEU A 173 -19.81 -3.28 1.40
N PRO A 174 -20.90 -2.72 0.88
CA PRO A 174 -21.13 -1.30 0.93
C PRO A 174 -21.26 -0.93 2.40
N VAL A 175 -20.13 -0.58 3.02
CA VAL A 175 -20.15 -0.04 4.37
C VAL A 175 -20.76 1.34 4.21
N SER A 176 -22.06 1.44 4.46
CA SER A 176 -22.83 2.68 4.39
C SER A 176 -22.42 3.73 5.45
N TYR A 177 -21.19 3.66 5.90
CA TYR A 177 -20.56 4.69 6.70
C TYR A 177 -19.82 5.65 5.78
N THR A 178 -20.59 6.46 5.10
CA THR A 178 -20.22 7.46 4.10
C THR A 178 -19.18 8.49 4.54
N HIS A 179 -18.59 8.37 5.71
CA HIS A 179 -17.56 9.28 6.22
C HIS A 179 -16.19 8.64 6.47
N LEU A 180 -16.04 7.34 6.21
CA LEU A 180 -14.78 6.62 6.35
C LEU A 180 -14.27 6.03 5.02
N THR A 181 -14.87 6.38 3.90
CA THR A 181 -14.22 6.12 2.62
C THR A 181 -13.01 7.02 2.52
N LEU A 182 -11.86 6.46 2.83
CA LEU A 182 -10.59 6.98 2.31
C LEU A 182 -10.81 7.23 0.81
N PRO A 183 -10.44 8.39 0.26
CA PRO A 183 -10.51 8.63 -1.17
C PRO A 183 -9.42 7.81 -1.86
N THR A 184 -9.58 6.48 -1.88
CA THR A 184 -8.72 5.56 -2.62
C THR A 184 -9.26 5.29 -4.02
N THR A 185 -10.45 5.80 -4.33
CA THR A 185 -10.94 5.83 -5.69
C THR A 185 -10.44 7.11 -6.34
N PRO A 186 -9.57 7.01 -7.38
CA PRO A 186 -9.34 8.15 -8.24
C PRO A 186 -10.70 8.57 -8.79
N TYR A 187 -11.03 9.84 -8.64
CA TYR A 187 -12.17 10.43 -9.33
C TYR A 187 -11.99 10.18 -10.83
N VAL A 188 -12.89 9.39 -11.39
CA VAL A 188 -13.08 9.31 -12.82
C VAL A 188 -13.89 10.48 -13.27
#